data_95d003a30c61c644cad32e2a56bdd9f6
#
_entry.id   95d003a30c61c644cad32e2a56bdd9f6
#
_cell.length_a   1.000
_cell.length_b   1.000
_cell.length_c   1.000
_cell.angle_alpha   90.00
_cell.angle_beta   90.00
_cell.angle_gamma   90.00
#
_symmetry.space_group_name_H-M   'P 1'
#
loop_
_entity.id
_entity.type
_entity.pdbx_description
1 polymer ?
#
loop_
_entity_poly.entity_id
_entity_poly.type
_entity_poly.pdbx_seq_one_letter_code
_entity_poly.pdbx_strand_id
1 'polypeptide(L)'
;ITLKDKKQKIAQLVDLGLAVKVTPPVQQWMDGRLEAQHIQSVKIEDLLNREPIQITNHLISDTLMGRVVMVTGAAGSIGSELVRQIVKFQPASLILVDHAESALYDLETELTRLGTQEPELADAIDFQIEVADVAHRVQMETLFARTRPDLVFHAAAYKHVPLMEK
;
A
#
# COMPACT_ATOMS: atom_id res chain seq x y z
N ILE A 1 -0.13 -2.58 -32.80
CA ILE A 1 -1.02 -1.58 -32.15
C ILE A 1 -0.10 -0.70 -31.32
N THR A 2 -0.10 0.62 -31.61
CA THR A 2 0.70 1.56 -30.82
C THR A 2 0.15 1.64 -29.38
N LEU A 3 1.00 2.04 -28.43
CA LEU A 3 0.59 2.22 -27.03
C LEU A 3 -0.58 3.22 -26.90
N LYS A 4 -0.61 4.22 -27.77
CA LYS A 4 -1.65 5.25 -27.85
C LYS A 4 -2.99 4.65 -28.31
N ASP A 5 -2.98 3.78 -29.31
CA ASP A 5 -4.19 3.11 -29.82
C ASP A 5 -4.76 2.14 -28.79
N LYS A 6 -3.88 1.43 -28.04
CA LYS A 6 -4.29 0.53 -26.97
C LYS A 6 -5.05 1.27 -25.88
N LYS A 7 -4.55 2.43 -25.45
CA LYS A 7 -5.18 3.26 -24.42
C LYS A 7 -6.55 3.78 -24.85
N GLN A 8 -6.63 4.30 -26.06
CA GLN A 8 -7.88 4.84 -26.57
C GLN A 8 -8.97 3.77 -26.65
N LYS A 9 -8.61 2.56 -27.06
CA LYS A 9 -9.53 1.41 -27.09
C LYS A 9 -9.96 0.97 -25.69
N ILE A 10 -9.04 0.94 -24.73
CA ILE A 10 -9.35 0.58 -23.32
C ILE A 10 -10.31 1.62 -22.74
N ALA A 11 -10.05 2.91 -22.91
CA ALA A 11 -10.93 3.97 -22.44
C ALA A 11 -12.36 3.83 -23.01
N GLN A 12 -12.50 3.61 -24.32
CA GLN A 12 -13.79 3.39 -24.95
C GLN A 12 -14.53 2.17 -24.40
N LEU A 13 -13.83 1.08 -24.10
CA LEU A 13 -14.45 -0.12 -23.56
C LEU A 13 -14.89 0.06 -22.09
N VAL A 14 -14.13 0.82 -21.30
CA VAL A 14 -14.49 1.17 -19.91
C VAL A 14 -15.70 2.11 -19.89
N ASP A 15 -15.78 3.08 -20.79
CA ASP A 15 -16.92 4.00 -20.93
C ASP A 15 -18.21 3.26 -21.31
N LEU A 16 -18.07 2.12 -22.00
CA LEU A 16 -19.20 1.23 -22.32
C LEU A 16 -19.57 0.28 -21.18
N GLY A 17 -18.95 0.42 -19.99
CA GLY A 17 -19.22 -0.42 -18.82
C GLY A 17 -18.69 -1.85 -18.94
N LEU A 18 -17.77 -2.12 -19.87
CA LEU A 18 -17.20 -3.45 -20.08
C LEU A 18 -16.01 -3.70 -19.15
N ALA A 19 -15.94 -4.90 -18.56
CA ALA A 19 -14.79 -5.33 -17.79
C ALA A 19 -13.60 -5.63 -18.72
N VAL A 20 -12.60 -4.76 -18.74
CA VAL A 20 -11.42 -4.90 -19.59
C VAL A 20 -10.33 -5.64 -18.82
N LYS A 21 -9.78 -6.69 -19.45
CA LYS A 21 -8.64 -7.46 -18.95
C LYS A 21 -7.46 -7.32 -19.90
N VAL A 22 -6.26 -7.21 -19.36
CA VAL A 22 -5.03 -7.13 -20.16
C VAL A 22 -4.23 -8.41 -19.97
N THR A 23 -3.71 -8.94 -21.08
CA THR A 23 -2.76 -10.04 -21.06
C THR A 23 -1.33 -9.49 -21.00
N PRO A 24 -0.41 -10.18 -20.30
CA PRO A 24 1.00 -9.83 -20.28
C PRO A 24 1.63 -9.79 -21.69
N PRO A 25 2.76 -9.09 -21.88
CA PRO A 25 3.48 -9.11 -23.15
C PRO A 25 3.88 -10.51 -23.59
N VAL A 26 3.87 -10.77 -24.90
CA VAL A 26 4.16 -12.08 -25.50
C VAL A 26 5.51 -12.67 -25.07
N GLN A 27 6.48 -11.83 -24.72
CA GLN A 27 7.79 -12.26 -24.20
C GLN A 27 7.68 -13.07 -22.91
N GLN A 28 6.71 -12.75 -22.03
CA GLN A 28 6.47 -13.51 -20.80
C GLN A 28 5.74 -14.85 -21.03
N TRP A 29 5.18 -15.04 -22.23
CA TRP A 29 4.53 -16.29 -22.62
C TRP A 29 5.54 -17.35 -23.00
N MET A 30 6.69 -16.96 -23.52
CA MET A 30 7.71 -17.89 -23.99
C MET A 30 8.42 -18.63 -22.83
N ASP A 31 8.35 -18.10 -21.60
CA ASP A 31 8.97 -18.71 -20.42
C ASP A 31 8.10 -19.76 -19.72
N GLY A 32 6.98 -20.17 -20.32
CA GLY A 32 6.11 -21.25 -19.81
C GLY A 32 5.39 -20.96 -18.50
N ARG A 33 5.31 -19.72 -18.06
CA ARG A 33 4.76 -19.31 -16.76
C ARG A 33 3.35 -18.73 -16.82
N LEU A 34 2.56 -19.06 -17.84
CA LEU A 34 1.18 -18.56 -17.96
C LEU A 34 0.20 -19.44 -17.18
N GLU A 35 -0.13 -19.00 -15.99
CA GLU A 35 -1.34 -19.45 -15.31
C GLU A 35 -2.49 -18.46 -15.60
N ALA A 36 -3.74 -18.96 -15.61
CA ALA A 36 -4.95 -18.15 -15.83
C ALA A 36 -5.07 -16.98 -14.83
N GLN A 37 -4.33 -17.00 -13.72
CA GLN A 37 -4.25 -15.98 -12.69
C GLN A 37 -3.53 -14.70 -13.16
N HIS A 38 -2.77 -14.74 -14.26
CA HIS A 38 -2.05 -13.58 -14.82
C HIS A 38 -2.94 -12.67 -15.69
N ILE A 39 -4.22 -13.00 -15.86
CA ILE A 39 -5.17 -12.10 -16.52
C ILE A 39 -5.65 -11.08 -15.50
N GLN A 40 -5.00 -9.93 -15.45
CA GLN A 40 -5.33 -8.86 -14.51
C GLN A 40 -6.37 -7.90 -15.08
N SER A 41 -7.26 -7.40 -14.22
CA SER A 41 -8.08 -6.23 -14.56
C SER A 41 -7.18 -5.02 -14.81
N VAL A 42 -7.55 -4.18 -15.76
CA VAL A 42 -6.82 -2.94 -16.07
C VAL A 42 -6.77 -2.08 -14.81
N LYS A 43 -5.57 -1.81 -14.32
CA LYS A 43 -5.35 -0.84 -13.25
C LYS A 43 -5.27 0.57 -13.84
N ILE A 44 -5.68 1.57 -13.07
CA ILE A 44 -5.64 2.99 -13.49
C ILE A 44 -4.20 3.40 -13.86
N GLU A 45 -3.20 2.83 -13.19
CA GLU A 45 -1.77 3.05 -13.44
C GLU A 45 -1.37 2.64 -14.87
N ASP A 46 -1.95 1.55 -15.40
CA ASP A 46 -1.71 1.07 -16.76
C ASP A 46 -2.21 2.08 -17.82
N LEU A 47 -3.20 2.91 -17.46
CA LEU A 47 -3.74 3.97 -18.30
C LEU A 47 -2.92 5.26 -18.20
N LEU A 48 -2.32 5.55 -17.05
CA LEU A 48 -1.61 6.79 -16.80
C LEU A 48 -0.18 6.81 -17.33
N ASN A 49 0.37 5.66 -17.76
CA ASN A 49 1.75 5.56 -18.25
C ASN A 49 2.81 6.12 -17.26
N ARG A 50 2.53 6.02 -15.98
CA ARG A 50 3.55 6.26 -14.97
C ARG A 50 4.28 4.95 -14.77
N GLU A 51 5.55 4.94 -15.12
CA GLU A 51 6.42 3.88 -14.61
C GLU A 51 6.35 3.90 -13.09
N PRO A 52 6.14 2.75 -12.44
CA PRO A 52 6.21 2.69 -10.99
C PRO A 52 7.56 3.28 -10.58
N ILE A 53 7.55 4.28 -9.73
CA ILE A 53 8.79 4.82 -9.16
C ILE A 53 9.38 3.69 -8.34
N GLN A 54 10.39 3.01 -8.88
CA GLN A 54 11.17 2.05 -8.11
C GLN A 54 12.08 2.87 -7.20
N ILE A 55 11.63 3.02 -5.97
CA ILE A 55 12.45 3.63 -4.93
C ILE A 55 13.46 2.56 -4.45
N THR A 56 14.43 2.26 -5.28
CA THR A 56 15.63 1.51 -4.88
C THR A 56 16.58 2.50 -4.24
N ASN A 57 16.44 2.71 -2.95
CA ASN A 57 17.25 3.72 -2.32
C ASN A 57 17.88 3.15 -1.05
N HIS A 58 19.19 2.92 -1.09
CA HIS A 58 19.99 2.57 0.08
C HIS A 58 19.74 3.55 1.24
N LEU A 59 19.50 4.84 0.92
CA LEU A 59 19.19 5.87 1.91
C LEU A 59 17.89 5.59 2.67
N ILE A 60 16.88 5.02 2.02
CA ILE A 60 15.61 4.66 2.67
C ILE A 60 15.80 3.43 3.55
N SER A 61 16.53 2.45 3.07
CA SER A 61 16.89 1.26 3.86
C SER A 61 17.59 1.67 5.15
N ASP A 62 18.63 2.49 5.07
CA ASP A 62 19.39 2.98 6.22
C ASP A 62 18.53 3.79 7.20
N THR A 63 17.48 4.43 6.69
CA THR A 63 16.57 5.24 7.51
C THR A 63 15.53 4.39 8.24
N LEU A 64 15.06 3.29 7.64
CA LEU A 64 13.94 2.49 8.15
C LEU A 64 14.39 1.23 8.91
N MET A 65 15.51 0.63 8.51
CA MET A 65 15.99 -0.62 9.10
C MET A 65 16.22 -0.47 10.60
N GLY A 66 15.65 -1.38 11.38
CA GLY A 66 15.79 -1.41 12.83
C GLY A 66 15.14 -0.25 13.58
N ARG A 67 14.29 0.56 12.92
CA ARG A 67 13.57 1.69 13.53
C ARG A 67 12.15 1.32 13.93
N VAL A 68 11.63 2.01 14.93
CA VAL A 68 10.22 1.99 15.28
C VAL A 68 9.50 3.00 14.39
N VAL A 69 8.64 2.49 13.50
CA VAL A 69 7.96 3.30 12.49
C VAL A 69 6.46 3.33 12.76
N MET A 70 5.87 4.50 12.78
CA MET A 70 4.41 4.68 12.89
C MET A 70 3.84 5.15 11.58
N VAL A 71 2.71 4.57 11.17
CA VAL A 71 1.92 5.01 10.02
C VAL A 71 0.52 5.37 10.51
N THR A 72 0.13 6.64 10.39
CA THR A 72 -1.24 7.10 10.70
C THR A 72 -2.06 7.16 9.41
N GLY A 73 -3.34 6.83 9.48
CA GLY A 73 -4.15 6.58 8.29
C GLY A 73 -3.71 5.30 7.57
N ALA A 74 -3.22 4.32 8.34
CA ALA A 74 -2.59 3.11 7.84
C ALA A 74 -3.53 2.25 6.98
N ALA A 75 -4.82 2.25 7.29
CA ALA A 75 -5.82 1.49 6.54
C ALA A 75 -6.36 2.22 5.30
N GLY A 76 -5.99 3.48 5.10
CA GLY A 76 -6.30 4.24 3.88
C GLY A 76 -5.52 3.74 2.66
N SER A 77 -5.96 4.15 1.46
CA SER A 77 -5.31 3.73 0.20
C SER A 77 -3.84 4.11 0.10
N ILE A 78 -3.43 5.28 0.62
CA ILE A 78 -2.03 5.71 0.65
C ILE A 78 -1.30 5.03 1.81
N GLY A 79 -1.90 5.02 3.00
CA GLY A 79 -1.29 4.45 4.20
C GLY A 79 -1.00 2.97 4.06
N SER A 80 -1.94 2.18 3.55
CA SER A 80 -1.75 0.74 3.33
C SER A 80 -0.65 0.44 2.32
N GLU A 81 -0.51 1.24 1.28
CA GLU A 81 0.59 1.09 0.33
C GLU A 81 1.94 1.47 0.95
N LEU A 82 1.99 2.54 1.76
CA LEU A 82 3.19 2.87 2.54
C LEU A 82 3.59 1.72 3.45
N VAL A 83 2.64 1.12 4.16
CA VAL A 83 2.88 -0.04 5.03
C VAL A 83 3.51 -1.18 4.24
N ARG A 84 2.96 -1.56 3.08
CA ARG A 84 3.50 -2.62 2.20
C ARG A 84 4.93 -2.33 1.73
N GLN A 85 5.24 -1.07 1.50
CA GLN A 85 6.60 -0.68 1.09
C GLN A 85 7.56 -0.69 2.29
N ILE A 86 7.15 -0.15 3.45
CA ILE A 86 7.99 -0.05 4.65
C ILE A 86 8.38 -1.42 5.20
N VAL A 87 7.46 -2.39 5.18
CA VAL A 87 7.70 -3.76 5.62
C VAL A 87 8.93 -4.39 4.94
N LYS A 88 9.15 -4.10 3.67
CA LYS A 88 10.29 -4.63 2.89
C LYS A 88 11.65 -4.15 3.39
N PHE A 89 11.69 -3.07 4.18
CA PHE A 89 12.90 -2.50 4.74
C PHE A 89 13.19 -2.98 6.18
N GLN A 90 12.42 -3.94 6.69
CA GLN A 90 12.62 -4.60 7.98
C GLN A 90 12.79 -3.59 9.15
N PRO A 91 11.77 -2.76 9.44
CA PRO A 91 11.77 -1.93 10.63
C PRO A 91 11.77 -2.81 11.88
N ALA A 92 12.27 -2.30 13.01
CA ALA A 92 12.23 -3.04 14.28
C ALA A 92 10.79 -3.25 14.77
N SER A 93 9.91 -2.28 14.56
CA SER A 93 8.48 -2.39 14.84
C SER A 93 7.70 -1.42 13.95
N LEU A 94 6.49 -1.81 13.56
CA LEU A 94 5.60 -1.03 12.71
C LEU A 94 4.26 -0.80 13.42
N ILE A 95 3.93 0.47 13.73
CA ILE A 95 2.73 0.85 14.45
C ILE A 95 1.72 1.39 13.44
N LEU A 96 0.61 0.69 13.27
CA LEU A 96 -0.43 0.97 12.30
C LEU A 96 -1.62 1.62 13.00
N VAL A 97 -1.83 2.90 12.73
CA VAL A 97 -2.85 3.72 13.39
C VAL A 97 -3.92 4.14 12.39
N ASP A 98 -5.16 3.80 12.67
CA ASP A 98 -6.32 4.28 11.92
C ASP A 98 -7.56 4.28 12.83
N HIS A 99 -8.60 5.03 12.47
CA HIS A 99 -9.89 4.98 13.15
C HIS A 99 -10.82 3.90 12.58
N ALA A 100 -10.53 3.38 11.38
CA ALA A 100 -11.32 2.39 10.67
C ALA A 100 -10.92 0.97 11.09
N GLU A 101 -11.51 0.45 12.16
CA GLU A 101 -11.23 -0.87 12.74
C GLU A 101 -11.24 -2.00 11.70
N SER A 102 -12.31 -2.11 10.92
CA SER A 102 -12.45 -3.19 9.93
C SER A 102 -11.36 -3.17 8.86
N ALA A 103 -10.99 -1.97 8.39
CA ALA A 103 -9.93 -1.83 7.39
C ALA A 103 -8.53 -2.11 7.97
N LEU A 104 -8.31 -1.80 9.26
CA LEU A 104 -7.10 -2.22 9.98
C LEU A 104 -7.02 -3.73 10.12
N TYR A 105 -8.12 -4.40 10.44
CA TYR A 105 -8.17 -5.86 10.52
C TYR A 105 -7.85 -6.54 9.19
N ASP A 106 -8.38 -5.98 8.09
CA ASP A 106 -8.06 -6.48 6.74
C ASP A 106 -6.57 -6.34 6.44
N LEU A 107 -5.97 -5.19 6.79
CA LEU A 107 -4.54 -4.95 6.63
C LEU A 107 -3.69 -5.89 7.50
N GLU A 108 -4.07 -6.12 8.76
CA GLU A 108 -3.43 -7.08 9.66
C GLU A 108 -3.42 -8.49 9.07
N THR A 109 -4.59 -8.93 8.57
CA THR A 109 -4.74 -10.23 7.93
C THR A 109 -3.84 -10.36 6.70
N GLU A 110 -3.75 -9.31 5.90
CA GLU A 110 -2.87 -9.25 4.73
C GLU A 110 -1.38 -9.38 5.13
N LEU A 111 -0.93 -8.60 6.13
CA LEU A 111 0.46 -8.62 6.60
C LEU A 111 0.84 -9.97 7.21
N THR A 112 -0.04 -10.56 8.01
CA THR A 112 0.16 -11.90 8.58
C THR A 112 0.31 -12.96 7.48
N ARG A 113 -0.50 -12.86 6.41
CA ARG A 113 -0.40 -13.77 5.27
C ARG A 113 0.89 -13.57 4.47
N LEU A 114 1.34 -12.32 4.30
CA LEU A 114 2.63 -12.04 3.67
C LEU A 114 3.78 -12.68 4.43
N GLY A 115 3.79 -12.58 5.77
CA GLY A 115 4.78 -13.26 6.61
C GLY A 115 4.78 -14.78 6.44
N THR A 116 3.61 -15.42 6.25
CA THR A 116 3.54 -16.87 6.00
C THR A 116 4.03 -17.27 4.60
N GLN A 117 3.93 -16.42 3.62
CA GLN A 117 4.36 -16.67 2.23
C GLN A 117 5.85 -16.37 1.99
N GLU A 118 6.40 -15.41 2.74
CA GLU A 118 7.80 -14.98 2.66
C GLU A 118 8.45 -15.16 4.05
N PRO A 119 9.00 -16.35 4.35
CA PRO A 119 9.56 -16.64 5.70
C PRO A 119 10.64 -15.68 6.14
N GLU A 120 11.38 -15.08 5.20
CA GLU A 120 12.39 -14.05 5.50
C GLU A 120 11.77 -12.75 6.05
N LEU A 121 10.49 -12.50 5.77
CA LEU A 121 9.73 -11.38 6.31
C LEU A 121 8.95 -11.76 7.58
N ALA A 122 8.63 -13.03 7.78
CA ALA A 122 7.81 -13.50 8.91
C ALA A 122 8.42 -13.21 10.26
N ASP A 123 9.74 -13.45 10.40
CA ASP A 123 10.48 -13.22 11.64
C ASP A 123 10.89 -11.74 11.81
N ALA A 124 10.72 -10.93 10.77
CA ALA A 124 11.20 -9.55 10.73
C ALA A 124 10.10 -8.51 10.98
N ILE A 125 8.82 -8.89 11.00
CA ILE A 125 7.72 -7.93 11.09
C ILE A 125 7.06 -8.01 12.46
N ASP A 126 7.57 -7.24 13.41
CA ASP A 126 6.81 -6.88 14.61
C ASP A 126 5.89 -5.70 14.26
N PHE A 127 4.56 -5.93 14.24
CA PHE A 127 3.61 -4.85 14.01
C PHE A 127 2.53 -4.80 15.10
N GLN A 128 2.09 -3.58 15.39
CA GLN A 128 1.04 -3.30 16.37
C GLN A 128 -0.10 -2.54 15.70
N ILE A 129 -1.32 -3.00 15.90
CA ILE A 129 -2.54 -2.35 15.41
C ILE A 129 -3.11 -1.44 16.50
N GLU A 130 -3.37 -0.19 16.17
CA GLU A 130 -3.89 0.81 17.08
C GLU A 130 -5.12 1.49 16.48
N VAL A 131 -6.30 1.18 17.01
CA VAL A 131 -7.53 1.87 16.63
C VAL A 131 -7.57 3.21 17.36
N ALA A 132 -7.26 4.29 16.63
CA ALA A 132 -7.18 5.62 17.21
C ALA A 132 -7.56 6.70 16.19
N ASP A 133 -8.19 7.76 16.69
CA ASP A 133 -8.43 8.98 15.92
C ASP A 133 -7.28 9.96 16.13
N VAL A 134 -6.59 10.32 15.05
CA VAL A 134 -5.48 11.27 15.08
C VAL A 134 -5.89 12.68 15.57
N ALA A 135 -7.17 13.01 15.49
CA ALA A 135 -7.71 14.25 16.04
C ALA A 135 -7.87 14.22 17.57
N HIS A 136 -7.83 13.02 18.18
CA HIS A 136 -8.00 12.89 19.62
C HIS A 136 -6.66 13.02 20.35
N ARG A 137 -6.33 14.25 20.73
CA ARG A 137 -5.02 14.62 21.31
C ARG A 137 -4.53 13.69 22.42
N VAL A 138 -5.36 13.44 23.45
CA VAL A 138 -4.96 12.65 24.62
C VAL A 138 -4.62 11.20 24.23
N GLN A 139 -5.38 10.62 23.30
CA GLN A 139 -5.13 9.28 22.80
C GLN A 139 -3.79 9.22 22.04
N MET A 140 -3.52 10.21 21.20
CA MET A 140 -2.26 10.30 20.46
C MET A 140 -1.07 10.54 21.39
N GLU A 141 -1.17 11.45 22.38
CA GLU A 141 -0.11 11.68 23.37
C GLU A 141 0.23 10.38 24.13
N THR A 142 -0.78 9.62 24.55
CA THR A 142 -0.59 8.34 25.22
C THR A 142 0.07 7.32 24.31
N LEU A 143 -0.36 7.23 23.06
CA LEU A 143 0.19 6.33 22.06
C LEU A 143 1.67 6.66 21.80
N PHE A 144 2.00 7.91 21.52
CA PHE A 144 3.38 8.34 21.32
C PHE A 144 4.28 8.10 22.53
N ALA A 145 3.78 8.36 23.74
CA ALA A 145 4.54 8.10 24.98
C ALA A 145 4.86 6.62 25.17
N ARG A 146 3.94 5.74 24.78
CA ARG A 146 4.10 4.29 24.89
C ARG A 146 5.00 3.72 23.81
N THR A 147 4.79 4.09 22.56
CA THR A 147 5.44 3.48 21.39
C THR A 147 6.75 4.14 21.01
N ARG A 148 6.93 5.42 21.31
CA ARG A 148 8.13 6.22 21.01
C ARG A 148 8.66 6.00 19.60
N PRO A 149 7.87 6.26 18.54
CA PRO A 149 8.32 6.01 17.20
C PRO A 149 9.52 6.90 16.83
N ASP A 150 10.50 6.32 16.14
CA ASP A 150 11.63 7.06 15.55
C ASP A 150 11.17 7.86 14.32
N LEU A 151 10.21 7.30 13.58
CA LEU A 151 9.69 7.88 12.34
C LEU A 151 8.17 7.78 12.30
N VAL A 152 7.53 8.82 11.76
CA VAL A 152 6.08 8.86 11.58
C VAL A 152 5.75 9.22 10.13
N PHE A 153 5.00 8.34 9.47
CA PHE A 153 4.38 8.63 8.19
C PHE A 153 2.91 8.99 8.43
N HIS A 154 2.58 10.24 8.16
CA HIS A 154 1.22 10.74 8.39
C HIS A 154 0.42 10.74 7.09
N ALA A 155 -0.41 9.70 6.88
CA ALA A 155 -1.29 9.56 5.73
C ALA A 155 -2.78 9.76 6.07
N ALA A 156 -3.08 10.06 7.34
CA ALA A 156 -4.45 10.37 7.76
C ALA A 156 -4.87 11.74 7.21
N ALA A 157 -5.97 11.77 6.46
CA ALA A 157 -6.53 13.00 5.92
C ALA A 157 -8.03 12.85 5.66
N TYR A 158 -8.76 13.95 5.70
CA TYR A 158 -10.13 13.98 5.20
C TYR A 158 -10.13 13.91 3.66
N LYS A 159 -10.95 13.01 3.09
CA LYS A 159 -10.96 12.75 1.65
C LYS A 159 -11.76 13.78 0.86
N HIS A 160 -12.83 14.32 1.45
CA HIS A 160 -13.80 15.16 0.76
C HIS A 160 -13.58 16.65 1.07
N VAL A 161 -12.59 17.24 0.39
CA VAL A 161 -12.23 18.68 0.54
C VAL A 161 -13.44 19.61 0.48
N PRO A 162 -14.43 19.46 -0.44
CA PRO A 162 -15.62 20.34 -0.47
C PRO A 162 -16.45 20.34 0.80
N LEU A 163 -16.37 19.32 1.64
CA LEU A 163 -17.07 19.26 2.94
C LEU A 163 -16.31 20.03 4.03
N MET A 164 -15.04 20.34 3.81
CA MET A 164 -14.17 21.03 4.76
C MET A 164 -14.19 22.55 4.56
N GLU A 165 -14.78 23.03 3.44
CA GLU A 165 -14.88 24.45 3.09
C GLU A 165 -16.24 25.06 3.50
N LYS A 166 -17.08 24.31 4.19
CA LYS A 166 -18.38 24.73 4.75
C LYS A 166 -18.24 24.87 6.26
#